data_564b171bbc968c74f0d2f9adf972cd57
#
_entry.id   564b171bbc968c74f0d2f9adf972cd57
#
_cell.length_a   1.000
_cell.length_b   1.000
_cell.length_c   1.000
_cell.angle_alpha   90.00
_cell.angle_beta   90.00
_cell.angle_gamma   90.00
#
_symmetry.space_group_name_H-M   'P 1'
#
loop_
_entity.id
_entity.type
_entity.pdbx_description
1 polymer ?
#
loop_
_entity_poly.entity_id
_entity_poly.type
_entity_poly.pdbx_seq_one_letter_code
_entity_poly.pdbx_strand_id
1 'polypeptide(L)'
;MTSDPGLRQRKKMRTRQALIEGALRLFAEKGYDQTTVAEIAATADIATRTFFSYFDSKDDIVFFDDRSRLERAIEIIGERQPGEPVADLLRRVINQSVFADTDSELARKVGPARTRLIASVPALQARELHLLFDIQLQLTEALHLACPELDLVEAAAAVGSLVGAIKVVVAACQKRGNRPEQTYKAVQRATDIAIDGLNSLPRPA
;
A
#
# COMPACT_ATOMS: atom_id res chain seq x y z
N MET A 1 15.00 -22.37 -2.70
CA MET A 1 14.31 -23.03 -3.84
C MET A 1 12.99 -22.30 -4.05
N THR A 2 12.96 -21.38 -5.01
CA THR A 2 11.74 -20.63 -5.38
C THR A 2 10.82 -21.58 -6.15
N SER A 3 9.72 -22.01 -5.52
CA SER A 3 8.68 -22.79 -6.20
C SER A 3 8.12 -21.96 -7.35
N ASP A 4 8.34 -22.41 -8.58
CA ASP A 4 7.71 -21.83 -9.78
C ASP A 4 6.18 -21.89 -9.60
N PRO A 5 5.47 -20.75 -9.56
CA PRO A 5 4.03 -20.76 -9.39
C PRO A 5 3.41 -21.54 -10.54
N GLY A 6 2.56 -22.53 -10.20
CA GLY A 6 1.92 -23.38 -11.21
C GLY A 6 1.20 -22.56 -12.30
N LEU A 7 1.05 -23.13 -13.48
CA LEU A 7 0.46 -22.49 -14.67
C LEU A 7 -0.87 -21.76 -14.37
N ARG A 8 -1.68 -22.34 -13.46
CA ARG A 8 -2.96 -21.76 -13.00
C ARG A 8 -2.75 -20.44 -12.25
N GLN A 9 -1.73 -20.37 -11.39
CA GLN A 9 -1.43 -19.18 -10.60
C GLN A 9 -0.87 -18.06 -11.49
N ARG A 10 0.03 -18.39 -12.42
CA ARG A 10 0.51 -17.44 -13.44
C ARG A 10 -0.63 -16.86 -14.28
N LYS A 11 -1.57 -17.70 -14.72
CA LYS A 11 -2.75 -17.26 -15.47
C LYS A 11 -3.61 -16.32 -14.61
N LYS A 12 -3.84 -16.66 -13.33
CA LYS A 12 -4.61 -15.84 -12.40
C LYS A 12 -3.95 -14.45 -12.21
N MET A 13 -2.64 -14.41 -12.03
CA MET A 13 -1.90 -13.14 -11.91
C MET A 13 -1.98 -12.29 -13.17
N ARG A 14 -1.81 -12.88 -14.35
CA ARG A 14 -1.92 -12.16 -15.63
C ARG A 14 -3.32 -11.56 -15.84
N THR A 15 -4.37 -12.33 -15.55
CA THR A 15 -5.76 -11.84 -15.65
C THR A 15 -5.98 -10.67 -14.66
N ARG A 16 -5.51 -10.82 -13.41
CA ARG A 16 -5.62 -9.75 -12.40
C ARG A 16 -4.90 -8.47 -12.86
N GLN A 17 -3.71 -8.59 -13.42
CA GLN A 17 -2.97 -7.47 -13.97
C GLN A 17 -3.71 -6.81 -15.15
N ALA A 18 -4.23 -7.59 -16.10
CA ALA A 18 -5.00 -7.09 -17.23
C ALA A 18 -6.26 -6.30 -16.77
N LEU A 19 -6.95 -6.79 -15.73
CA LEU A 19 -8.09 -6.08 -15.13
C LEU A 19 -7.68 -4.73 -14.55
N ILE A 20 -6.55 -4.65 -13.81
CA ILE A 20 -6.05 -3.40 -13.21
C ILE A 20 -5.69 -2.39 -14.32
N GLU A 21 -4.90 -2.81 -15.30
CA GLU A 21 -4.49 -1.95 -16.40
C GLU A 21 -5.68 -1.48 -17.25
N GLY A 22 -6.60 -2.40 -17.56
CA GLY A 22 -7.81 -2.11 -18.30
C GLY A 22 -8.75 -1.14 -17.58
N ALA A 23 -8.96 -1.35 -16.28
CA ALA A 23 -9.80 -0.46 -15.48
C ALA A 23 -9.23 0.96 -15.40
N LEU A 24 -7.94 1.11 -15.08
CA LEU A 24 -7.32 2.43 -14.97
C LEU A 24 -7.28 3.18 -16.30
N ARG A 25 -7.14 2.45 -17.42
CA ARG A 25 -7.30 3.03 -18.74
C ARG A 25 -8.72 3.53 -18.97
N LEU A 26 -9.75 2.71 -18.72
CA LEU A 26 -11.15 3.09 -18.87
C LEU A 26 -11.54 4.27 -17.97
N PHE A 27 -11.05 4.29 -16.73
CA PHE A 27 -11.27 5.42 -15.82
C PHE A 27 -10.67 6.73 -16.36
N ALA A 28 -9.51 6.65 -17.02
CA ALA A 28 -8.88 7.82 -17.62
C ALA A 28 -9.59 8.28 -18.92
N GLU A 29 -10.13 7.35 -19.71
CA GLU A 29 -10.77 7.64 -21.01
C GLU A 29 -12.18 8.20 -20.85
N LYS A 30 -13.00 7.64 -19.98
CA LYS A 30 -14.42 7.99 -19.86
C LYS A 30 -14.88 8.36 -18.46
N GLY A 31 -13.98 8.35 -17.50
CA GLY A 31 -14.27 8.68 -16.11
C GLY A 31 -14.63 7.46 -15.25
N TYR A 32 -14.44 7.64 -13.95
CA TYR A 32 -14.65 6.59 -12.96
C TYR A 32 -16.13 6.15 -12.88
N ASP A 33 -17.06 7.11 -12.77
CA ASP A 33 -18.48 6.81 -12.56
C ASP A 33 -19.11 6.13 -13.79
N GLN A 34 -18.69 6.50 -14.99
CA GLN A 34 -19.20 5.96 -16.25
C GLN A 34 -18.63 4.59 -16.59
N THR A 35 -17.60 4.12 -15.90
CA THR A 35 -16.98 2.82 -16.14
C THR A 35 -17.71 1.72 -15.37
N THR A 36 -18.14 0.70 -16.09
CA THR A 36 -18.84 -0.47 -15.51
C THR A 36 -17.91 -1.66 -15.30
N VAL A 37 -18.26 -2.53 -14.37
CA VAL A 37 -17.55 -3.80 -14.13
C VAL A 37 -17.54 -4.69 -15.36
N ALA A 38 -18.64 -4.68 -16.17
CA ALA A 38 -18.74 -5.45 -17.41
C ALA A 38 -17.69 -5.01 -18.44
N GLU A 39 -17.48 -3.72 -18.60
CA GLU A 39 -16.45 -3.18 -19.51
C GLU A 39 -15.04 -3.50 -19.01
N ILE A 40 -14.81 -3.41 -17.70
CA ILE A 40 -13.52 -3.80 -17.11
C ILE A 40 -13.24 -5.29 -17.36
N ALA A 41 -14.22 -6.19 -17.12
CA ALA A 41 -14.10 -7.62 -17.38
C ALA A 41 -13.77 -7.92 -18.85
N ALA A 42 -14.39 -7.17 -19.76
CA ALA A 42 -14.13 -7.30 -21.21
C ALA A 42 -12.67 -6.96 -21.58
N THR A 43 -12.00 -6.06 -20.87
CA THR A 43 -10.57 -5.75 -21.14
C THR A 43 -9.62 -6.92 -20.88
N ALA A 44 -10.03 -7.86 -20.06
CA ALA A 44 -9.27 -9.07 -19.73
C ALA A 44 -9.86 -10.35 -20.37
N ASP A 45 -10.80 -10.19 -21.31
CA ASP A 45 -11.50 -11.27 -22.01
C ASP A 45 -12.12 -12.29 -21.04
N ILE A 46 -12.80 -11.79 -20.00
CA ILE A 46 -13.50 -12.63 -19.02
C ILE A 46 -14.95 -12.17 -18.84
N ALA A 47 -15.81 -13.11 -18.41
CA ALA A 47 -17.18 -12.78 -18.05
C ALA A 47 -17.24 -11.89 -16.78
N THR A 48 -18.25 -11.02 -16.69
CA THR A 48 -18.50 -10.16 -15.52
C THR A 48 -18.54 -10.95 -14.21
N ARG A 49 -19.15 -12.14 -14.21
CA ARG A 49 -19.16 -13.01 -13.02
C ARG A 49 -17.76 -13.44 -12.59
N THR A 50 -16.84 -13.64 -13.54
CA THR A 50 -15.46 -14.02 -13.26
C THR A 50 -14.66 -12.88 -12.64
N PHE A 51 -14.99 -11.63 -12.95
CA PHE A 51 -14.39 -10.44 -12.32
C PHE A 51 -14.46 -10.54 -10.79
N PHE A 52 -15.61 -10.91 -10.23
CA PHE A 52 -15.83 -10.99 -8.78
C PHE A 52 -15.02 -12.11 -8.09
N SER A 53 -14.31 -12.97 -8.83
CA SER A 53 -13.29 -13.87 -8.26
C SER A 53 -11.92 -13.21 -8.06
N TYR A 54 -11.74 -11.98 -8.52
CA TYR A 54 -10.51 -11.18 -8.42
C TYR A 54 -10.67 -9.93 -7.55
N PHE A 55 -11.82 -9.27 -7.64
CA PHE A 55 -12.14 -8.01 -6.96
C PHE A 55 -13.61 -7.97 -6.58
N ASP A 56 -13.93 -7.49 -5.38
CA ASP A 56 -15.32 -7.37 -4.90
C ASP A 56 -16.05 -6.17 -5.54
N SER A 57 -15.30 -5.15 -5.97
CA SER A 57 -15.84 -3.94 -6.61
C SER A 57 -14.83 -3.31 -7.57
N LYS A 58 -15.26 -2.31 -8.35
CA LYS A 58 -14.34 -1.51 -9.17
C LYS A 58 -13.39 -0.64 -8.33
N ASP A 59 -13.80 -0.31 -7.11
CA ASP A 59 -12.97 0.44 -6.14
C ASP A 59 -11.76 -0.40 -5.70
N ASP A 60 -11.94 -1.71 -5.48
CA ASP A 60 -10.88 -2.60 -5.04
C ASP A 60 -9.76 -2.73 -6.07
N ILE A 61 -10.06 -2.45 -7.33
CA ILE A 61 -9.01 -2.32 -8.36
C ILE A 61 -8.12 -1.12 -8.09
N VAL A 62 -8.67 -0.02 -7.60
CA VAL A 62 -7.88 1.18 -7.30
C VAL A 62 -6.96 0.95 -6.11
N PHE A 63 -7.41 0.13 -5.14
CA PHE A 63 -6.67 -0.20 -3.91
C PHE A 63 -6.07 -1.62 -3.94
N PHE A 64 -5.71 -2.09 -5.12
CA PHE A 64 -5.38 -3.48 -5.42
C PHE A 64 -4.19 -4.07 -4.63
N ASP A 65 -3.29 -3.26 -4.14
CA ASP A 65 -2.06 -3.65 -3.44
C ASP A 65 -2.08 -3.33 -1.93
N ASP A 66 -3.06 -2.56 -1.44
CA ASP A 66 -3.08 -2.09 -0.05
C ASP A 66 -3.19 -3.25 0.93
N ARG A 67 -4.05 -4.24 0.65
CA ARG A 67 -4.21 -5.43 1.49
C ARG A 67 -2.94 -6.30 1.54
N SER A 68 -2.32 -6.57 0.41
CA SER A 68 -1.10 -7.39 0.36
C SER A 68 0.09 -6.71 1.04
N ARG A 69 0.16 -5.37 0.98
CA ARG A 69 1.16 -4.59 1.71
C ARG A 69 0.94 -4.65 3.21
N LEU A 70 -0.31 -4.52 3.65
CA LEU A 70 -0.66 -4.64 5.07
C LEU A 70 -0.34 -6.03 5.60
N GLU A 71 -0.78 -7.10 4.92
CA GLU A 71 -0.50 -8.49 5.30
C GLU A 71 1.01 -8.73 5.44
N ARG A 72 1.80 -8.25 4.49
CA ARG A 72 3.27 -8.34 4.55
C ARG A 72 3.87 -7.54 5.70
N ALA A 73 3.38 -6.33 5.95
CA ALA A 73 3.86 -5.52 7.07
C ALA A 73 3.60 -6.20 8.42
N ILE A 74 2.41 -6.77 8.61
CA ILE A 74 2.05 -7.53 9.82
C ILE A 74 2.94 -8.78 9.97
N GLU A 75 3.18 -9.52 8.88
CA GLU A 75 4.07 -10.69 8.87
C GLU A 75 5.49 -10.30 9.32
N ILE A 76 6.06 -9.24 8.74
CA ILE A 76 7.40 -8.73 9.10
C ILE A 76 7.46 -8.30 10.58
N ILE A 77 6.40 -7.66 11.08
CA ILE A 77 6.30 -7.28 12.50
C ILE A 77 6.30 -8.53 13.39
N GLY A 78 5.52 -9.56 13.02
CA GLY A 78 5.44 -10.83 13.75
C GLY A 78 6.74 -11.63 13.74
N GLU A 79 7.61 -11.40 12.77
CA GLU A 79 8.94 -12.02 12.63
C GLU A 79 10.06 -11.20 13.32
N ARG A 80 9.71 -10.30 14.24
CA ARG A 80 10.70 -9.54 15.00
C ARG A 80 11.71 -10.45 15.69
N GLN A 81 12.99 -10.14 15.49
CA GLN A 81 14.07 -10.92 16.11
C GLN A 81 14.27 -10.54 17.59
N PRO A 82 14.66 -11.49 18.46
CA PRO A 82 15.01 -11.18 19.84
C PRO A 82 16.09 -10.09 19.91
N GLY A 83 15.81 -9.00 20.64
CA GLY A 83 16.72 -7.86 20.76
C GLY A 83 16.76 -6.91 19.57
N GLU A 84 15.96 -7.12 18.54
CA GLU A 84 15.85 -6.17 17.42
C GLU A 84 15.25 -4.85 17.91
N PRO A 85 15.95 -3.70 17.74
CA PRO A 85 15.41 -2.39 18.08
C PRO A 85 14.14 -2.09 17.27
N VAL A 86 13.15 -1.46 17.91
CA VAL A 86 11.88 -1.09 17.23
C VAL A 86 12.13 -0.24 16.00
N ALA A 87 13.10 0.67 16.05
CA ALA A 87 13.49 1.51 14.92
C ALA A 87 13.95 0.68 13.70
N ASP A 88 14.73 -0.38 13.92
CA ASP A 88 15.24 -1.25 12.85
C ASP A 88 14.13 -2.15 12.28
N LEU A 89 13.24 -2.67 13.16
CA LEU A 89 12.02 -3.35 12.75
C LEU A 89 11.17 -2.46 11.82
N LEU A 90 10.90 -1.21 12.22
CA LEU A 90 10.09 -0.28 11.43
C LEU A 90 10.75 0.06 10.10
N ARG A 91 12.07 0.26 10.04
CA ARG A 91 12.82 0.41 8.78
C ARG A 91 12.68 -0.81 7.89
N ARG A 92 12.78 -2.01 8.46
CA ARG A 92 12.60 -3.27 7.73
C ARG A 92 11.18 -3.42 7.17
N VAL A 93 10.16 -3.09 7.96
CA VAL A 93 8.76 -3.05 7.50
C VAL A 93 8.60 -2.12 6.31
N ILE A 94 9.06 -0.87 6.40
CA ILE A 94 8.94 0.09 5.29
C ILE A 94 9.68 -0.39 4.03
N ASN A 95 10.90 -0.88 4.18
CA ASN A 95 11.70 -1.35 3.04
C ASN A 95 11.04 -2.55 2.33
N GLN A 96 10.47 -3.47 3.06
CA GLN A 96 9.95 -4.72 2.50
C GLN A 96 8.45 -4.68 2.15
N SER A 97 7.66 -3.77 2.73
CA SER A 97 6.23 -3.66 2.41
C SER A 97 5.89 -2.46 1.52
N VAL A 98 6.60 -1.34 1.66
CA VAL A 98 6.32 -0.12 0.88
C VAL A 98 7.18 -0.08 -0.38
N PHE A 99 8.50 -0.33 -0.25
CA PHE A 99 9.43 -0.15 -1.36
C PHE A 99 9.57 -1.39 -2.25
N ALA A 100 9.43 -2.61 -1.74
CA ALA A 100 9.56 -3.82 -2.54
C ALA A 100 8.55 -3.88 -3.72
N ASP A 101 7.34 -3.35 -3.51
CA ASP A 101 6.30 -3.33 -4.56
C ASP A 101 6.42 -2.11 -5.49
N THR A 102 7.14 -1.05 -5.09
CA THR A 102 7.35 0.13 -5.93
C THR A 102 8.21 -0.20 -7.16
N ASP A 103 9.03 -1.24 -7.06
CA ASP A 103 9.84 -1.77 -8.17
C ASP A 103 9.05 -2.70 -9.10
N SER A 104 7.81 -3.07 -8.77
CA SER A 104 6.99 -3.87 -9.68
C SER A 104 6.67 -3.05 -10.94
N GLU A 105 6.79 -3.69 -12.10
CA GLU A 105 6.49 -3.07 -13.40
C GLU A 105 5.05 -2.52 -13.42
N LEU A 106 4.12 -3.26 -12.82
CA LEU A 106 2.72 -2.84 -12.69
C LEU A 106 2.58 -1.55 -11.88
N ALA A 107 3.16 -1.47 -10.67
CA ALA A 107 3.05 -0.29 -9.82
C ALA A 107 3.64 0.96 -10.50
N ARG A 108 4.78 0.83 -11.18
CA ARG A 108 5.37 1.94 -11.95
C ARG A 108 4.47 2.37 -13.10
N LYS A 109 3.87 1.42 -13.82
CA LYS A 109 3.01 1.68 -14.96
C LYS A 109 1.70 2.39 -14.58
N VAL A 110 1.05 1.92 -13.51
CA VAL A 110 -0.29 2.39 -13.14
C VAL A 110 -0.32 3.44 -12.03
N GLY A 111 0.73 3.56 -11.24
CA GLY A 111 0.80 4.42 -10.06
C GLY A 111 0.42 5.88 -10.31
N PRO A 112 0.97 6.56 -11.34
CA PRO A 112 0.61 7.96 -11.62
C PRO A 112 -0.86 8.15 -12.02
N ALA A 113 -1.44 7.20 -12.77
CA ALA A 113 -2.85 7.25 -13.15
C ALA A 113 -3.77 7.00 -11.94
N ARG A 114 -3.46 6.00 -11.12
CA ARG A 114 -4.15 5.69 -9.87
C ARG A 114 -4.19 6.90 -8.93
N THR A 115 -3.07 7.54 -8.72
CA THR A 115 -2.97 8.69 -7.82
C THR A 115 -3.82 9.87 -8.29
N ARG A 116 -3.76 10.19 -9.59
CA ARG A 116 -4.60 11.26 -10.15
C ARG A 116 -6.08 10.91 -10.01
N LEU A 117 -6.44 9.65 -10.24
CA LEU A 117 -7.81 9.17 -10.10
C LEU A 117 -8.32 9.36 -8.66
N ILE A 118 -7.59 8.90 -7.67
CA ILE A 118 -7.96 9.07 -6.25
C ILE A 118 -8.10 10.57 -5.93
N ALA A 119 -7.16 11.40 -6.36
CA ALA A 119 -7.20 12.84 -6.10
C ALA A 119 -8.38 13.57 -6.78
N SER A 120 -8.97 13.00 -7.84
CA SER A 120 -10.07 13.63 -8.61
C SER A 120 -11.46 13.11 -8.26
N VAL A 121 -11.58 11.96 -7.57
CA VAL A 121 -12.86 11.30 -7.26
C VAL A 121 -13.13 11.34 -5.75
N PRO A 122 -14.08 12.16 -5.26
CA PRO A 122 -14.33 12.31 -3.82
C PRO A 122 -14.66 11.00 -3.09
N ALA A 123 -15.38 10.08 -3.73
CA ALA A 123 -15.69 8.77 -3.17
C ALA A 123 -14.43 7.93 -2.93
N LEU A 124 -13.46 7.97 -3.85
CA LEU A 124 -12.19 7.27 -3.69
C LEU A 124 -11.29 7.93 -2.64
N GLN A 125 -11.33 9.26 -2.49
CA GLN A 125 -10.64 9.96 -1.40
C GLN A 125 -11.19 9.55 -0.03
N ALA A 126 -12.51 9.51 0.12
CA ALA A 126 -13.15 9.07 1.36
C ALA A 126 -12.78 7.62 1.69
N ARG A 127 -12.78 6.73 0.69
CA ARG A 127 -12.38 5.34 0.86
C ARG A 127 -10.89 5.21 1.22
N GLU A 128 -10.01 5.98 0.59
CA GLU A 128 -8.58 5.99 0.93
C GLU A 128 -8.36 6.37 2.40
N LEU A 129 -9.04 7.40 2.90
CA LEU A 129 -8.94 7.83 4.29
C LEU A 129 -9.42 6.74 5.26
N HIS A 130 -10.53 6.08 4.93
CA HIS A 130 -11.05 4.97 5.74
C HIS A 130 -10.06 3.79 5.79
N LEU A 131 -9.60 3.34 4.62
CA LEU A 131 -8.60 2.27 4.52
C LEU A 131 -7.30 2.62 5.24
N LEU A 132 -6.85 3.87 5.14
CA LEU A 132 -5.66 4.35 5.83
C LEU A 132 -5.80 4.25 7.35
N PHE A 133 -6.97 4.59 7.88
CA PHE A 133 -7.25 4.48 9.32
C PHE A 133 -7.27 3.02 9.78
N ASP A 134 -7.96 2.14 9.03
CA ASP A 134 -8.01 0.72 9.33
C ASP A 134 -6.63 0.06 9.30
N ILE A 135 -5.79 0.42 8.32
CA ILE A 135 -4.41 -0.04 8.22
C ILE A 135 -3.60 0.39 9.46
N GLN A 136 -3.74 1.65 9.88
CA GLN A 136 -3.02 2.14 11.06
C GLN A 136 -3.43 1.40 12.34
N LEU A 137 -4.72 1.13 12.53
CA LEU A 137 -5.20 0.36 13.69
C LEU A 137 -4.62 -1.06 13.70
N GLN A 138 -4.64 -1.76 12.58
CA GLN A 138 -4.11 -3.13 12.48
C GLN A 138 -2.59 -3.18 12.69
N LEU A 139 -1.85 -2.22 12.13
CA LEU A 139 -0.40 -2.11 12.34
C LEU A 139 -0.06 -1.76 13.79
N THR A 140 -0.85 -0.90 14.44
CA THR A 140 -0.68 -0.55 15.85
C THR A 140 -0.82 -1.77 16.75
N GLU A 141 -1.88 -2.55 16.54
CA GLU A 141 -2.12 -3.78 17.29
C GLU A 141 -0.97 -4.79 17.08
N ALA A 142 -0.58 -5.02 15.82
CA ALA A 142 0.52 -5.92 15.51
C ALA A 142 1.84 -5.48 16.17
N LEU A 143 2.15 -4.18 16.13
CA LEU A 143 3.37 -3.63 16.73
C LEU A 143 3.35 -3.75 18.26
N HIS A 144 2.24 -3.42 18.90
CA HIS A 144 2.07 -3.55 20.34
C HIS A 144 2.25 -4.99 20.81
N LEU A 145 1.69 -5.97 20.08
CA LEU A 145 1.85 -7.39 20.40
C LEU A 145 3.28 -7.90 20.20
N ALA A 146 3.98 -7.41 19.18
CA ALA A 146 5.35 -7.85 18.87
C ALA A 146 6.43 -7.13 19.70
N CYS A 147 6.09 -5.99 20.31
CA CYS A 147 6.99 -5.13 21.07
C CYS A 147 6.42 -4.85 22.48
N PRO A 148 6.54 -5.82 23.42
CA PRO A 148 5.97 -5.67 24.77
C PRO A 148 6.52 -4.49 25.57
N GLU A 149 7.66 -3.95 25.15
CA GLU A 149 8.27 -2.73 25.72
C GLU A 149 7.55 -1.44 25.30
N LEU A 150 6.68 -1.48 24.28
CA LEU A 150 5.86 -0.34 23.87
C LEU A 150 4.45 -0.49 24.43
N ASP A 151 3.95 0.56 25.07
CA ASP A 151 2.53 0.62 25.37
C ASP A 151 1.72 0.93 24.08
N LEU A 152 0.39 0.85 24.19
CA LEU A 152 -0.51 1.07 23.04
C LEU A 152 -0.38 2.50 22.47
N VAL A 153 -0.11 3.49 23.34
CA VAL A 153 0.02 4.90 22.92
C VAL A 153 1.31 5.10 22.13
N GLU A 154 2.41 4.50 22.59
CA GLU A 154 3.71 4.52 21.92
C GLU A 154 3.65 3.79 20.57
N ALA A 155 3.01 2.61 20.52
CA ALA A 155 2.79 1.89 19.27
C ALA A 155 1.94 2.70 18.27
N ALA A 156 0.85 3.31 18.74
CA ALA A 156 -0.01 4.17 17.91
C ALA A 156 0.72 5.42 17.41
N ALA A 157 1.53 6.06 18.26
CA ALA A 157 2.34 7.21 17.88
C ALA A 157 3.40 6.83 16.83
N ALA A 158 4.05 5.67 17.00
CA ALA A 158 5.03 5.16 16.04
C ALA A 158 4.41 4.91 14.66
N VAL A 159 3.31 4.16 14.61
CA VAL A 159 2.59 3.87 13.36
C VAL A 159 2.04 5.14 12.73
N GLY A 160 1.35 5.97 13.53
CA GLY A 160 0.72 7.21 13.04
C GLY A 160 1.73 8.19 12.45
N SER A 161 2.88 8.39 13.11
CA SER A 161 3.93 9.28 12.63
C SER A 161 4.55 8.79 11.31
N LEU A 162 4.85 7.48 11.20
CA LEU A 162 5.41 6.89 9.99
C LEU A 162 4.44 6.91 8.81
N VAL A 163 3.23 6.40 9.00
CA VAL A 163 2.23 6.35 7.94
C VAL A 163 1.83 7.76 7.51
N GLY A 164 1.65 8.68 8.46
CA GLY A 164 1.35 10.09 8.19
C GLY A 164 2.47 10.77 7.41
N ALA A 165 3.73 10.61 7.83
CA ALA A 165 4.89 11.18 7.15
C ALA A 165 4.98 10.68 5.69
N ILE A 166 4.85 9.37 5.46
CA ILE A 166 4.90 8.78 4.12
C ILE A 166 3.77 9.32 3.23
N LYS A 167 2.52 9.30 3.72
CA LYS A 167 1.36 9.74 2.95
C LYS A 167 1.45 11.22 2.57
N VAL A 168 1.81 12.08 3.52
CA VAL A 168 1.93 13.54 3.27
C VAL A 168 3.08 13.84 2.31
N VAL A 169 4.23 13.18 2.45
CA VAL A 169 5.36 13.37 1.53
C VAL A 169 5.03 12.90 0.12
N VAL A 170 4.41 11.74 -0.04
CA VAL A 170 3.97 11.26 -1.36
C VAL A 170 3.01 12.27 -2.00
N ALA A 171 1.99 12.73 -1.28
CA ALA A 171 1.04 13.73 -1.77
C ALA A 171 1.71 15.06 -2.15
N ALA A 172 2.68 15.53 -1.33
CA ALA A 172 3.43 16.74 -1.60
C ALA A 172 4.34 16.63 -2.84
N CYS A 173 5.01 15.49 -3.01
CA CYS A 173 5.83 15.20 -4.19
C CYS A 173 4.97 15.16 -5.47
N GLN A 174 3.80 14.57 -5.40
CA GLN A 174 2.86 14.51 -6.53
C GLN A 174 2.37 15.91 -6.95
N LYS A 175 1.97 16.74 -5.98
CA LYS A 175 1.56 18.13 -6.26
C LYS A 175 2.69 18.96 -6.92
N ARG A 176 3.95 18.61 -6.67
CA ARG A 176 5.13 19.27 -7.26
C ARG A 176 5.58 18.64 -8.58
N GLY A 177 4.95 17.56 -9.02
CA GLY A 177 5.35 16.84 -10.24
C GLY A 177 6.71 16.14 -10.11
N ASN A 178 7.09 15.73 -8.91
CA ASN A 178 8.35 15.02 -8.68
C ASN A 178 8.38 13.70 -9.44
N ARG A 179 9.57 13.36 -9.95
CA ARG A 179 9.81 12.04 -10.56
C ARG A 179 9.79 10.92 -9.49
N PRO A 180 9.49 9.67 -9.88
CA PRO A 180 9.42 8.54 -8.93
C PRO A 180 10.65 8.42 -8.02
N GLU A 181 11.86 8.56 -8.57
CA GLU A 181 13.12 8.49 -7.81
C GLU A 181 13.26 9.60 -6.76
N GLN A 182 12.75 10.80 -7.07
CA GLN A 182 12.74 11.92 -6.12
C GLN A 182 11.74 11.66 -5.00
N THR A 183 10.58 11.09 -5.33
CA THR A 183 9.56 10.71 -4.35
C THR A 183 10.10 9.60 -3.44
N TYR A 184 10.76 8.59 -3.99
CA TYR A 184 11.40 7.53 -3.22
C TYR A 184 12.39 8.09 -2.18
N LYS A 185 13.34 8.94 -2.59
CA LYS A 185 14.30 9.59 -1.68
C LYS A 185 13.61 10.45 -0.62
N ALA A 186 12.54 11.14 -0.98
CA ALA A 186 11.77 11.96 -0.04
C ALA A 186 11.06 11.09 1.01
N VAL A 187 10.50 9.94 0.61
CA VAL A 187 9.88 8.98 1.53
C VAL A 187 10.92 8.37 2.47
N GLN A 188 12.09 7.95 1.96
CA GLN A 188 13.17 7.44 2.81
C GLN A 188 13.55 8.48 3.88
N ARG A 189 13.79 9.72 3.47
CA ARG A 189 14.12 10.81 4.42
C ARG A 189 13.02 11.07 5.45
N ALA A 190 11.75 11.04 5.03
CA ALA A 190 10.63 11.21 5.95
C ALA A 190 10.52 10.07 6.96
N THR A 191 10.79 8.84 6.52
CA THR A 191 10.88 7.65 7.37
C THR A 191 11.98 7.81 8.42
N ASP A 192 13.19 8.23 8.02
CA ASP A 192 14.30 8.45 8.96
C ASP A 192 13.96 9.53 9.98
N ILE A 193 13.39 10.67 9.56
CA ILE A 193 12.96 11.75 10.48
C ILE A 193 11.92 11.24 11.49
N ALA A 194 10.93 10.47 11.03
CA ALA A 194 9.90 9.93 11.90
C ALA A 194 10.50 8.92 12.91
N ILE A 195 11.39 8.03 12.46
CA ILE A 195 12.06 7.03 13.31
C ILE A 195 13.01 7.72 14.31
N ASP A 196 13.77 8.74 13.89
CA ASP A 196 14.66 9.47 14.79
C ASP A 196 13.86 10.22 15.86
N GLY A 197 12.68 10.75 15.53
CA GLY A 197 11.72 11.29 16.50
C GLY A 197 11.26 10.24 17.53
N LEU A 198 11.05 9.00 17.10
CA LEU A 198 10.69 7.89 17.99
C LEU A 198 11.83 7.46 18.92
N ASN A 199 13.09 7.64 18.52
CA ASN A 199 14.25 7.37 19.38
C ASN A 199 14.33 8.30 20.60
N SER A 200 13.55 9.39 20.64
CA SER A 200 13.40 10.28 21.78
C SER A 200 12.44 9.76 22.86
N LEU A 201 11.70 8.69 22.58
CA LEU A 201 10.84 8.06 23.58
C LEU A 201 11.69 7.42 24.70
N PRO A 202 11.23 7.49 25.98
CA PRO A 202 11.97 6.91 27.08
C PRO A 202 12.13 5.41 26.87
N ARG A 203 13.38 4.93 26.96
CA ARG A 203 13.65 3.49 26.97
C ARG A 203 13.18 2.93 28.31
N PRO A 204 12.45 1.81 28.35
CA PRO A 204 12.16 1.16 29.60
C PRO A 204 13.49 0.80 30.30
N ALA A 205 13.54 1.06 31.62
CA ALA A 205 14.68 0.78 32.48
C ALA A 205 14.92 -0.72 32.61
#